data_e607fbf621cca178c84c353d0e455a53
#
_entry.id   e607fbf621cca178c84c353d0e455a53
#
_cell.length_a   1.000
_cell.length_b   1.000
_cell.length_c   1.000
_cell.angle_alpha   90.00
_cell.angle_beta   90.00
_cell.angle_gamma   90.00
#
_symmetry.space_group_name_H-M   'P 1'
#
loop_
_entity.id
_entity.type
_entity.pdbx_description
1 polymer ?
#
loop_
_entity_poly.entity_id
_entity_poly.type
_entity_poly.pdbx_seq_one_letter_code
_entity_poly.pdbx_strand_id
1 'polypeptide(L)'
;LFSLKIKNNTTKTGGNTMQEIDFYLVDAFSASSFGGNPAAVCPLDAWLPDETLLRMAQQHNQSETAFFVCTKGGIELRWFTTLTEVNLCGHATLAAAYILFNELDYPDSRLHFDTASGRLTVSREGDWMTLDFPACPTQAQTPPPELLTALGISHYVEARKGRAWVLVLESREQVEAINPDFSAMTPGEHKVAVTARDEGEYDFISRFFSPGVAVPEDPVTGSAHTMLIPYWSERLGKTQMFARQVSARGGDVRCELKGDRVRMGGQAALYLKGTVFLR
;
A
#
# COMPACT_ATOMS: atom_id res chain seq x y z
N LEU A 1 1.47 2.16 -29.60
CA LEU A 1 2.54 2.11 -28.58
C LEU A 1 2.76 3.53 -28.09
N PHE A 2 2.37 3.80 -26.83
CA PHE A 2 2.65 5.09 -26.21
C PHE A 2 4.16 5.14 -25.92
N SER A 3 4.84 6.21 -26.39
CA SER A 3 6.24 6.45 -26.04
C SER A 3 6.24 7.14 -24.66
N LEU A 4 6.22 6.37 -23.59
CA LEU A 4 6.41 6.92 -22.26
C LEU A 4 7.83 7.50 -22.14
N LYS A 5 7.97 8.58 -21.36
CA LYS A 5 9.25 9.32 -21.19
C LYS A 5 10.17 8.63 -20.16
N ILE A 6 10.33 7.32 -20.23
CA ILE A 6 11.32 6.61 -19.41
C ILE A 6 12.72 6.99 -19.93
N LYS A 7 13.60 7.46 -19.05
CA LYS A 7 14.95 7.90 -19.37
C LYS A 7 15.99 7.00 -18.72
N ASN A 8 15.98 5.73 -19.08
CA ASN A 8 17.07 4.85 -18.66
C ASN A 8 18.17 4.88 -19.72
N ASN A 9 19.40 5.15 -19.32
CA ASN A 9 20.55 5.19 -20.19
C ASN A 9 21.54 4.10 -19.80
N THR A 10 22.15 3.48 -20.79
CA THR A 10 23.26 2.57 -20.58
C THR A 10 24.51 3.19 -21.20
N THR A 11 25.47 3.55 -20.36
CA THR A 11 26.75 4.13 -20.80
C THR A 11 27.88 3.11 -20.61
N LYS A 12 28.74 2.98 -21.64
CA LYS A 12 29.95 2.16 -21.55
C LYS A 12 31.18 3.07 -21.45
N THR A 13 31.85 3.04 -20.34
CA THR A 13 33.12 3.75 -20.13
C THR A 13 34.21 2.79 -19.66
N GLY A 14 35.30 2.67 -20.43
CA GLY A 14 36.49 1.92 -20.01
C GLY A 14 36.26 0.44 -19.67
N GLY A 15 35.37 -0.24 -20.38
CA GLY A 15 35.07 -1.67 -20.15
C GLY A 15 33.98 -1.95 -19.12
N ASN A 16 33.53 -0.95 -18.35
CA ASN A 16 32.42 -1.07 -17.40
C ASN A 16 31.13 -0.54 -18.04
N THR A 17 30.05 -1.30 -17.85
CA THR A 17 28.69 -0.87 -18.21
C THR A 17 28.06 -0.22 -16.99
N MET A 18 27.63 1.01 -17.10
CA MET A 18 26.84 1.71 -16.09
C MET A 18 25.42 1.90 -16.61
N GLN A 19 24.45 1.44 -15.85
CA GLN A 19 23.04 1.64 -16.15
C GLN A 19 22.46 2.71 -15.24
N GLU A 20 21.81 3.72 -15.84
CA GLU A 20 21.09 4.78 -15.16
C GLU A 20 19.60 4.42 -15.16
N ILE A 21 18.94 4.43 -14.02
CA ILE A 21 17.54 4.09 -13.84
C ILE A 21 16.83 5.23 -13.14
N ASP A 22 15.73 5.71 -13.73
CA ASP A 22 14.87 6.70 -13.09
C ASP A 22 14.35 6.17 -11.73
N PHE A 23 14.43 7.01 -10.71
CA PHE A 23 14.01 6.71 -9.35
C PHE A 23 13.06 7.77 -8.83
N TYR A 24 11.98 7.32 -8.20
CA TYR A 24 10.99 8.19 -7.57
C TYR A 24 10.68 7.67 -6.17
N LEU A 25 10.44 8.59 -5.22
CA LEU A 25 9.88 8.29 -3.91
C LEU A 25 8.55 9.03 -3.80
N VAL A 26 7.48 8.29 -3.58
CA VAL A 26 6.10 8.78 -3.63
C VAL A 26 5.39 8.44 -2.33
N ASP A 27 4.77 9.41 -1.70
CA ASP A 27 3.92 9.25 -0.53
C ASP A 27 2.48 8.93 -1.00
N ALA A 28 2.12 7.65 -1.01
CA ALA A 28 0.80 7.18 -1.44
C ALA A 28 -0.24 7.34 -0.33
N PHE A 29 -1.50 7.60 -0.68
CA PHE A 29 -2.61 7.92 0.20
C PHE A 29 -2.44 9.23 1.00
N SER A 30 -1.73 10.20 0.41
CA SER A 30 -1.56 11.54 0.95
C SER A 30 -1.51 12.57 -0.17
N ALA A 31 -2.13 13.73 0.06
CA ALA A 31 -2.04 14.87 -0.86
C ALA A 31 -0.74 15.68 -0.69
N SER A 32 0.05 15.38 0.35
CA SER A 32 1.26 16.13 0.70
C SER A 32 2.39 15.21 1.13
N SER A 33 3.62 15.71 1.02
CA SER A 33 4.82 15.01 1.51
C SER A 33 4.76 14.76 3.02
N PHE A 34 5.42 13.70 3.47
CA PHE A 34 5.53 13.23 4.86
C PHE A 34 4.26 12.58 5.44
N GLY A 35 3.16 12.54 4.70
CA GLY A 35 1.97 11.75 5.00
C GLY A 35 1.96 10.43 4.23
N GLY A 36 0.90 9.65 4.42
CA GLY A 36 0.66 8.42 3.67
C GLY A 36 1.73 7.34 3.84
N ASN A 37 1.76 6.42 2.89
CA ASN A 37 2.70 5.30 2.87
C ASN A 37 3.73 5.49 1.74
N PRO A 38 5.02 5.69 2.07
CA PRO A 38 6.05 5.95 1.07
C PRO A 38 6.40 4.67 0.30
N ALA A 39 6.53 4.79 -1.02
CA ALA A 39 7.03 3.72 -1.89
C ALA A 39 8.07 4.25 -2.85
N ALA A 40 9.15 3.48 -3.03
CA ALA A 40 10.08 3.69 -4.12
C ALA A 40 9.48 3.16 -5.42
N VAL A 41 9.70 3.86 -6.54
CA VAL A 41 9.23 3.48 -7.87
C VAL A 41 10.36 3.60 -8.87
N CYS A 42 10.65 2.50 -9.58
CA CYS A 42 11.67 2.46 -10.63
C CYS A 42 11.05 1.95 -11.95
N PRO A 43 10.81 2.81 -12.93
CA PRO A 43 10.54 2.40 -14.30
C PRO A 43 11.76 1.70 -14.92
N LEU A 44 11.56 0.57 -15.59
CA LEU A 44 12.62 -0.19 -16.23
C LEU A 44 12.34 -0.35 -17.72
N ASP A 45 13.40 -0.38 -18.55
CA ASP A 45 13.29 -0.70 -19.98
C ASP A 45 13.06 -2.19 -20.22
N ALA A 46 13.66 -3.02 -19.35
CA ALA A 46 13.53 -4.47 -19.32
C ALA A 46 13.75 -4.99 -17.91
N TRP A 47 13.23 -6.18 -17.61
CA TRP A 47 13.44 -6.80 -16.30
C TRP A 47 14.93 -7.05 -16.04
N LEU A 48 15.37 -6.62 -14.87
CA LEU A 48 16.66 -6.99 -14.28
C LEU A 48 16.56 -8.34 -13.55
N PRO A 49 17.69 -9.01 -13.28
CA PRO A 49 17.70 -10.22 -12.45
C PRO A 49 17.05 -9.95 -11.08
N ASP A 50 16.30 -10.93 -10.57
CA ASP A 50 15.55 -10.81 -9.30
C ASP A 50 16.45 -10.43 -8.12
N GLU A 51 17.69 -10.96 -8.09
CA GLU A 51 18.69 -10.61 -7.08
C GLU A 51 19.05 -9.11 -7.14
N THR A 52 19.14 -8.52 -8.34
CA THR A 52 19.40 -7.09 -8.52
C THR A 52 18.22 -6.26 -8.03
N LEU A 53 16.99 -6.64 -8.39
CA LEU A 53 15.78 -5.95 -7.93
C LEU A 53 15.66 -5.98 -6.40
N LEU A 54 15.96 -7.13 -5.78
CA LEU A 54 15.94 -7.25 -4.32
C LEU A 54 17.01 -6.38 -3.66
N ARG A 55 18.24 -6.36 -4.19
CA ARG A 55 19.32 -5.48 -3.69
C ARG A 55 18.97 -3.99 -3.83
N MET A 56 18.32 -3.60 -4.93
CA MET A 56 17.83 -2.24 -5.10
C MET A 56 16.78 -1.91 -4.04
N ALA A 57 15.80 -2.79 -3.81
CA ALA A 57 14.78 -2.59 -2.78
C ALA A 57 15.40 -2.49 -1.37
N GLN A 58 16.42 -3.30 -1.06
CA GLN A 58 17.20 -3.21 0.18
C GLN A 58 17.90 -1.86 0.32
N GLN A 59 18.52 -1.37 -0.76
CA GLN A 59 19.23 -0.08 -0.77
C GLN A 59 18.25 1.10 -0.63
N HIS A 60 17.08 1.02 -1.27
CA HIS A 60 16.03 2.04 -1.15
C HIS A 60 15.44 2.10 0.26
N ASN A 61 15.43 0.97 0.97
CA ASN A 61 15.00 0.84 2.36
C ASN A 61 13.61 1.42 2.63
N GLN A 62 12.69 1.21 1.69
CA GLN A 62 11.26 1.47 1.88
C GLN A 62 10.54 0.15 2.23
N SER A 63 9.29 0.24 2.71
CA SER A 63 8.48 -0.96 2.95
C SER A 63 8.41 -1.82 1.68
N GLU A 64 8.13 -1.18 0.53
CA GLU A 64 8.21 -1.80 -0.79
C GLU A 64 8.81 -0.84 -1.84
N THR A 65 9.49 -1.44 -2.82
CA THR A 65 9.85 -0.82 -4.10
C THR A 65 9.02 -1.42 -5.21
N ALA A 66 8.34 -0.58 -5.99
CA ALA A 66 7.64 -0.96 -7.21
C ALA A 66 8.60 -0.85 -8.40
N PHE A 67 8.71 -1.92 -9.17
CA PHE A 67 9.39 -1.92 -10.46
C PHE A 67 8.35 -2.21 -11.54
N PHE A 68 8.38 -1.47 -12.64
CA PHE A 68 7.51 -1.77 -13.76
C PHE A 68 8.24 -1.68 -15.10
N VAL A 69 7.78 -2.49 -16.06
CA VAL A 69 8.24 -2.52 -17.44
C VAL A 69 7.06 -2.28 -18.37
N CYS A 70 7.22 -1.33 -19.30
CA CYS A 70 6.24 -1.09 -20.35
C CYS A 70 6.54 -1.96 -21.56
N THR A 71 5.67 -2.93 -21.84
CA THR A 71 5.80 -3.89 -22.94
C THR A 71 4.79 -3.58 -24.04
N LYS A 72 4.88 -4.30 -25.18
CA LYS A 72 3.85 -4.24 -26.22
C LYS A 72 2.49 -4.77 -25.75
N GLY A 73 2.47 -5.62 -24.72
CA GLY A 73 1.27 -6.24 -24.16
C GLY A 73 0.61 -5.44 -23.06
N GLY A 74 1.29 -4.49 -22.45
CA GLY A 74 0.80 -3.72 -21.31
C GLY A 74 1.91 -3.27 -20.38
N ILE A 75 1.56 -3.00 -19.14
CA ILE A 75 2.51 -2.59 -18.09
C ILE A 75 2.61 -3.73 -17.09
N GLU A 76 3.77 -4.35 -17.02
CA GLU A 76 4.08 -5.37 -16.02
C GLU A 76 4.58 -4.70 -14.76
N LEU A 77 4.10 -5.14 -13.56
CA LEU A 77 4.42 -4.53 -12.27
C LEU A 77 4.77 -5.59 -11.24
N ARG A 78 5.88 -5.37 -10.52
CA ARG A 78 6.37 -6.22 -9.44
C ARG A 78 6.75 -5.38 -8.22
N TRP A 79 6.65 -5.96 -7.04
CA TRP A 79 6.96 -5.28 -5.77
C TRP A 79 7.94 -6.09 -4.94
N PHE A 80 8.92 -5.43 -4.41
CA PHE A 80 9.94 -6.02 -3.54
C PHE A 80 9.98 -5.30 -2.20
N THR A 81 9.85 -6.05 -1.12
CA THR A 81 10.25 -5.60 0.22
C THR A 81 11.77 -5.64 0.33
N THR A 82 12.31 -5.26 1.48
CA THR A 82 13.74 -5.45 1.77
C THR A 82 14.14 -6.93 1.96
N LEU A 83 13.18 -7.84 2.00
CA LEU A 83 13.41 -9.28 2.26
C LEU A 83 13.09 -10.17 1.06
N THR A 84 12.03 -9.85 0.30
CA THR A 84 11.54 -10.73 -0.76
C THR A 84 10.59 -9.98 -1.70
N GLU A 85 10.34 -10.57 -2.87
CA GLU A 85 9.23 -10.18 -3.72
C GLU A 85 7.89 -10.52 -3.06
N VAL A 86 6.87 -9.65 -3.26
CA VAL A 86 5.51 -9.86 -2.77
C VAL A 86 4.52 -9.84 -3.93
N ASN A 87 3.44 -10.61 -3.80
CA ASN A 87 2.49 -10.81 -4.88
C ASN A 87 1.47 -9.66 -5.02
N LEU A 88 1.34 -8.80 -4.02
CA LEU A 88 0.37 -7.70 -4.02
C LEU A 88 0.82 -6.60 -3.06
N CYS A 89 0.80 -5.35 -3.54
CA CYS A 89 1.04 -4.17 -2.71
C CYS A 89 0.21 -2.98 -3.20
N GLY A 90 -0.79 -2.55 -2.40
CA GLY A 90 -1.73 -1.49 -2.80
C GLY A 90 -1.08 -0.11 -2.90
N HIS A 91 -0.35 0.34 -1.86
CA HIS A 91 0.23 1.68 -1.85
C HIS A 91 1.33 1.84 -2.90
N ALA A 92 2.18 0.83 -3.11
CA ALA A 92 3.20 0.88 -4.14
C ALA A 92 2.61 0.80 -5.57
N THR A 93 1.44 0.15 -5.75
CA THR A 93 0.68 0.22 -7.01
C THR A 93 0.14 1.63 -7.26
N LEU A 94 -0.39 2.29 -6.21
CA LEU A 94 -0.87 3.66 -6.30
C LEU A 94 0.28 4.62 -6.64
N ALA A 95 1.44 4.43 -6.02
CA ALA A 95 2.66 5.19 -6.30
C ALA A 95 3.14 5.01 -7.75
N ALA A 96 3.18 3.76 -8.26
CA ALA A 96 3.52 3.48 -9.65
C ALA A 96 2.53 4.12 -10.63
N ALA A 97 1.22 4.07 -10.32
CA ALA A 97 0.19 4.73 -11.11
C ALA A 97 0.38 6.27 -11.12
N TYR A 98 0.70 6.85 -9.97
CA TYR A 98 1.00 8.29 -9.88
C TYR A 98 2.14 8.69 -10.82
N ILE A 99 3.24 7.92 -10.84
CA ILE A 99 4.40 8.19 -11.73
C ILE A 99 3.99 8.08 -13.18
N LEU A 100 3.24 7.06 -13.56
CA LEU A 100 2.76 6.90 -14.93
C LEU A 100 1.88 8.08 -15.37
N PHE A 101 0.94 8.51 -14.52
CA PHE A 101 0.01 9.58 -14.86
C PHE A 101 0.65 10.98 -14.85
N ASN A 102 1.58 11.27 -13.94
CA ASN A 102 2.01 12.64 -13.69
C ASN A 102 3.45 12.92 -14.14
N GLU A 103 4.32 11.89 -14.21
CA GLU A 103 5.73 12.07 -14.58
C GLU A 103 6.05 11.52 -15.99
N LEU A 104 5.28 10.50 -16.43
CA LEU A 104 5.52 9.82 -17.70
C LEU A 104 4.44 10.10 -18.75
N ASP A 105 3.50 11.02 -18.46
CA ASP A 105 2.45 11.48 -19.38
C ASP A 105 1.59 10.33 -19.94
N TYR A 106 1.20 9.35 -19.11
CA TYR A 106 0.30 8.29 -19.54
C TYR A 106 -1.06 8.88 -19.97
N PRO A 107 -1.54 8.61 -21.20
CA PRO A 107 -2.60 9.41 -21.80
C PRO A 107 -4.01 9.08 -21.30
N ASP A 108 -4.25 7.83 -20.86
CA ASP A 108 -5.57 7.39 -20.45
C ASP A 108 -5.82 7.64 -18.96
N SER A 109 -7.08 7.77 -18.55
CA SER A 109 -7.48 7.88 -17.13
C SER A 109 -7.54 6.53 -16.43
N ARG A 110 -7.24 5.42 -17.11
CA ARG A 110 -7.27 4.07 -16.58
C ARG A 110 -6.00 3.32 -16.97
N LEU A 111 -5.32 2.80 -15.94
CA LEU A 111 -4.15 1.95 -16.06
C LEU A 111 -4.49 0.49 -15.80
N HIS A 112 -3.83 -0.40 -16.52
CA HIS A 112 -3.87 -1.83 -16.26
C HIS A 112 -2.44 -2.32 -16.04
N PHE A 113 -2.21 -2.90 -14.86
CA PHE A 113 -0.96 -3.56 -14.52
C PHE A 113 -1.14 -5.06 -14.60
N ASP A 114 -0.29 -5.74 -15.32
CA ASP A 114 -0.17 -7.20 -15.31
C ASP A 114 0.80 -7.60 -14.21
N THR A 115 0.33 -8.41 -13.25
CA THR A 115 1.07 -8.79 -12.04
C THR A 115 0.99 -10.29 -11.80
N ALA A 116 1.81 -10.82 -10.88
CA ALA A 116 1.75 -12.22 -10.46
C ALA A 116 0.37 -12.61 -9.86
N SER A 117 -0.38 -11.65 -9.32
CA SER A 117 -1.74 -11.85 -8.79
C SER A 117 -2.85 -11.57 -9.80
N GLY A 118 -2.50 -11.44 -11.08
CA GLY A 118 -3.42 -11.09 -12.15
C GLY A 118 -3.43 -9.60 -12.47
N ARG A 119 -4.41 -9.19 -13.27
CA ARG A 119 -4.52 -7.80 -13.73
C ARG A 119 -5.11 -6.90 -12.66
N LEU A 120 -4.38 -5.84 -12.31
CA LEU A 120 -4.84 -4.77 -11.44
C LEU A 120 -5.24 -3.56 -12.29
N THR A 121 -6.30 -2.87 -11.87
CA THR A 121 -6.76 -1.65 -12.53
C THR A 121 -6.67 -0.49 -11.56
N VAL A 122 -6.08 0.62 -12.04
CA VAL A 122 -6.10 1.91 -11.36
C VAL A 122 -6.78 2.93 -12.25
N SER A 123 -7.81 3.59 -11.76
CA SER A 123 -8.47 4.70 -12.47
C SER A 123 -8.19 6.03 -11.79
N ARG A 124 -8.04 7.09 -12.58
CA ARG A 124 -7.80 8.46 -12.11
C ARG A 124 -9.02 9.35 -12.35
N GLU A 125 -9.40 10.10 -11.33
CA GLU A 125 -10.40 11.16 -11.38
C GLU A 125 -9.86 12.39 -10.62
N GLY A 126 -9.45 13.41 -11.36
CA GLY A 126 -8.70 14.53 -10.79
C GLY A 126 -7.40 14.05 -10.14
N ASP A 127 -7.19 14.40 -8.87
CA ASP A 127 -6.03 14.00 -8.09
C ASP A 127 -6.21 12.65 -7.39
N TRP A 128 -7.38 12.03 -7.48
CA TRP A 128 -7.69 10.76 -6.86
C TRP A 128 -7.44 9.60 -7.81
N MET A 129 -6.76 8.59 -7.29
CA MET A 129 -6.51 7.33 -7.98
C MET A 129 -7.18 6.20 -7.21
N THR A 130 -7.93 5.37 -7.90
CA THR A 130 -8.76 4.32 -7.30
C THR A 130 -8.27 2.95 -7.73
N LEU A 131 -7.90 2.13 -6.76
CA LEU A 131 -7.58 0.71 -6.86
C LEU A 131 -8.85 -0.12 -6.69
N ASP A 132 -8.96 -1.22 -7.42
CA ASP A 132 -10.08 -2.17 -7.37
C ASP A 132 -9.57 -3.56 -6.98
N PHE A 133 -10.02 -4.07 -5.82
CA PHE A 133 -9.60 -5.35 -5.26
C PHE A 133 -10.80 -6.24 -4.89
N PRO A 134 -10.61 -7.57 -4.79
CA PRO A 134 -11.61 -8.42 -4.18
C PRO A 134 -11.85 -8.05 -2.72
N ALA A 135 -13.09 -8.02 -2.29
CA ALA A 135 -13.44 -7.92 -0.89
C ALA A 135 -12.92 -9.14 -0.12
N CYS A 136 -12.51 -8.95 1.11
CA CYS A 136 -12.09 -10.02 2.02
C CYS A 136 -13.00 -10.04 3.25
N PRO A 137 -14.17 -10.69 3.19
CA PRO A 137 -15.06 -10.78 4.34
C PRO A 137 -14.37 -11.44 5.52
N THR A 138 -14.71 -10.98 6.71
CA THR A 138 -14.17 -11.49 7.97
C THR A 138 -15.25 -12.24 8.74
N GLN A 139 -14.82 -13.16 9.62
CA GLN A 139 -15.72 -13.91 10.51
C GLN A 139 -15.46 -13.56 11.96
N ALA A 140 -16.50 -13.54 12.79
CA ALA A 140 -16.36 -13.34 14.23
C ALA A 140 -15.49 -14.46 14.82
N GLN A 141 -14.47 -14.08 15.58
CA GLN A 141 -13.53 -15.02 16.18
C GLN A 141 -12.90 -14.37 17.42
N THR A 142 -12.72 -15.15 18.50
CA THR A 142 -12.03 -14.69 19.70
C THR A 142 -10.53 -14.57 19.41
N PRO A 143 -9.93 -13.39 19.66
CA PRO A 143 -8.50 -13.18 19.42
C PRO A 143 -7.67 -13.90 20.49
N PRO A 144 -6.40 -14.26 20.19
CA PRO A 144 -5.49 -14.79 21.18
C PRO A 144 -5.28 -13.79 22.34
N PRO A 145 -5.28 -14.23 23.59
CA PRO A 145 -5.04 -13.34 24.73
C PRO A 145 -3.69 -12.60 24.63
N GLU A 146 -2.69 -13.26 24.05
CA GLU A 146 -1.35 -12.70 23.84
C GLU A 146 -1.38 -11.49 22.90
N LEU A 147 -2.22 -11.53 21.86
CA LEU A 147 -2.41 -10.39 20.96
C LEU A 147 -3.01 -9.19 21.70
N LEU A 148 -4.04 -9.41 22.52
CA LEU A 148 -4.66 -8.34 23.31
C LEU A 148 -3.66 -7.74 24.31
N THR A 149 -2.90 -8.59 24.97
CA THR A 149 -1.85 -8.17 25.92
C THR A 149 -0.79 -7.33 25.22
N ALA A 150 -0.29 -7.79 24.06
CA ALA A 150 0.72 -7.08 23.29
C ALA A 150 0.23 -5.71 22.77
N LEU A 151 -1.06 -5.57 22.50
CA LEU A 151 -1.68 -4.30 22.09
C LEU A 151 -2.08 -3.41 23.28
N GLY A 152 -2.03 -3.93 24.52
CA GLY A 152 -2.52 -3.23 25.70
C GLY A 152 -4.05 -3.07 25.73
N ILE A 153 -4.79 -3.96 25.02
CA ILE A 153 -6.24 -3.90 24.89
C ILE A 153 -6.88 -4.81 25.97
N SER A 154 -7.62 -4.21 26.89
CA SER A 154 -8.39 -4.95 27.90
C SER A 154 -9.87 -5.14 27.52
N HIS A 155 -10.37 -4.32 26.61
CA HIS A 155 -11.76 -4.34 26.16
C HIS A 155 -11.87 -4.01 24.68
N TYR A 156 -12.75 -4.69 23.95
CA TYR A 156 -13.06 -4.44 22.55
C TYR A 156 -14.55 -4.71 22.28
N VAL A 157 -15.11 -4.04 21.31
CA VAL A 157 -16.52 -4.19 20.91
C VAL A 157 -16.72 -5.51 20.15
N GLU A 158 -15.85 -5.78 19.19
CA GLU A 158 -15.92 -6.98 18.34
C GLU A 158 -14.53 -7.37 17.86
N ALA A 159 -14.32 -8.67 17.69
CA ALA A 159 -13.10 -9.21 17.08
C ALA A 159 -13.48 -10.15 15.94
N ARG A 160 -12.78 -10.01 14.82
CA ARG A 160 -13.01 -10.78 13.60
C ARG A 160 -11.68 -11.25 13.01
N LYS A 161 -11.73 -12.31 12.21
CA LYS A 161 -10.57 -12.87 11.50
C LYS A 161 -10.86 -12.97 10.02
N GLY A 162 -9.93 -12.50 9.23
CA GLY A 162 -9.77 -12.70 7.80
C GLY A 162 -8.30 -12.98 7.51
N ARG A 163 -7.69 -12.28 6.57
CA ARG A 163 -6.23 -12.32 6.32
C ARG A 163 -5.42 -11.80 7.50
N ALA A 164 -6.01 -10.91 8.28
CA ALA A 164 -5.48 -10.40 9.54
C ALA A 164 -6.60 -10.40 10.59
N TRP A 165 -6.27 -10.13 11.82
CA TRP A 165 -7.25 -9.79 12.84
C TRP A 165 -7.85 -8.43 12.55
N VAL A 166 -9.12 -8.25 12.91
CA VAL A 166 -9.80 -6.96 12.96
C VAL A 166 -10.35 -6.81 14.37
N LEU A 167 -9.85 -5.84 15.11
CA LEU A 167 -10.30 -5.50 16.45
C LEU A 167 -11.04 -4.17 16.39
N VAL A 168 -12.31 -4.19 16.74
CA VAL A 168 -13.16 -3.00 16.77
C VAL A 168 -13.21 -2.45 18.18
N LEU A 169 -12.83 -1.20 18.34
CA LEU A 169 -12.83 -0.48 19.61
C LEU A 169 -13.99 0.52 19.67
N GLU A 170 -14.23 1.07 20.86
CA GLU A 170 -15.36 1.96 21.10
C GLU A 170 -15.16 3.36 20.52
N SER A 171 -13.90 3.85 20.49
CA SER A 171 -13.64 5.22 20.07
C SER A 171 -12.32 5.38 19.31
N ARG A 172 -12.21 6.52 18.64
CA ARG A 172 -11.00 7.00 17.96
C ARG A 172 -9.83 7.08 18.93
N GLU A 173 -10.05 7.64 20.12
CA GLU A 173 -9.01 7.86 21.13
C GLU A 173 -8.40 6.53 21.58
N GLN A 174 -9.21 5.48 21.70
CA GLN A 174 -8.72 4.15 22.03
C GLN A 174 -7.81 3.59 20.93
N VAL A 175 -8.15 3.77 19.66
CA VAL A 175 -7.32 3.35 18.52
C VAL A 175 -6.00 4.14 18.49
N GLU A 176 -6.06 5.45 18.66
CA GLU A 176 -4.88 6.33 18.65
C GLU A 176 -3.95 6.07 19.85
N ALA A 177 -4.50 5.71 21.02
CA ALA A 177 -3.74 5.46 22.24
C ALA A 177 -2.97 4.13 22.24
N ILE A 178 -3.22 3.22 21.28
CA ILE A 178 -2.53 1.92 21.25
C ILE A 178 -1.03 2.13 21.07
N ASN A 179 -0.26 1.51 21.96
CA ASN A 179 1.20 1.45 21.90
C ASN A 179 1.64 -0.03 21.98
N PRO A 180 1.78 -0.71 20.83
CA PRO A 180 2.01 -2.15 20.81
C PRO A 180 3.39 -2.54 21.36
N ASP A 181 3.45 -3.60 22.13
CA ASP A 181 4.70 -4.33 22.37
C ASP A 181 4.94 -5.32 21.23
N PHE A 182 5.65 -4.86 20.19
CA PHE A 182 5.96 -5.70 19.04
C PHE A 182 6.82 -6.92 19.38
N SER A 183 7.57 -6.90 20.50
CA SER A 183 8.39 -8.04 20.92
C SER A 183 7.55 -9.20 21.45
N ALA A 184 6.36 -8.91 21.96
CA ALA A 184 5.36 -9.88 22.41
C ALA A 184 4.44 -10.39 21.31
N MET A 185 4.54 -9.83 20.08
CA MET A 185 3.69 -10.24 18.97
C MET A 185 4.36 -11.33 18.13
N THR A 186 3.60 -12.39 17.79
CA THR A 186 4.09 -13.46 16.90
C THR A 186 4.03 -13.03 15.44
N PRO A 187 5.19 -13.03 14.71
CA PRO A 187 5.23 -12.71 13.30
C PRO A 187 4.29 -13.59 12.47
N GLY A 188 3.55 -12.94 11.54
CA GLY A 188 2.61 -13.63 10.65
C GLY A 188 1.25 -13.94 11.27
N GLU A 189 1.18 -14.29 12.55
CA GLU A 189 -0.06 -14.67 13.25
C GLU A 189 -0.79 -13.44 13.82
N HIS A 190 -0.05 -12.49 14.37
CA HIS A 190 -0.56 -11.30 15.04
C HIS A 190 -0.69 -10.08 14.14
N LYS A 191 -0.85 -10.28 12.82
CA LYS A 191 -1.25 -9.17 11.93
C LYS A 191 -2.64 -8.70 12.31
N VAL A 192 -2.80 -7.39 12.56
CA VAL A 192 -4.06 -6.85 13.10
C VAL A 192 -4.35 -5.45 12.59
N ALA A 193 -5.59 -5.24 12.13
CA ALA A 193 -6.21 -3.95 11.96
C ALA A 193 -6.98 -3.62 13.24
N VAL A 194 -6.71 -2.48 13.85
CA VAL A 194 -7.52 -1.94 14.94
C VAL A 194 -8.32 -0.79 14.38
N THR A 195 -9.63 -0.72 14.66
CA THR A 195 -10.52 0.24 14.03
C THR A 195 -11.63 0.68 14.97
N ALA A 196 -12.15 1.88 14.75
CA ALA A 196 -13.33 2.41 15.41
C ALA A 196 -14.14 3.26 14.46
N ARG A 197 -15.44 3.43 14.74
CA ARG A 197 -16.25 4.45 14.10
C ARG A 197 -15.66 5.83 14.43
N ASP A 198 -15.67 6.73 13.46
CA ASP A 198 -15.38 8.13 13.68
C ASP A 198 -16.69 8.94 13.65
N GLU A 199 -16.77 9.97 14.48
CA GLU A 199 -17.93 10.87 14.53
C GLU A 199 -17.60 12.25 13.92
N GLY A 200 -16.38 12.41 13.38
CA GLY A 200 -15.88 13.63 12.77
C GLY A 200 -15.98 13.62 11.24
N GLU A 201 -14.87 13.89 10.59
CA GLU A 201 -14.77 13.98 9.14
C GLU A 201 -14.86 12.60 8.44
N TYR A 202 -14.44 11.53 9.14
CA TYR A 202 -14.34 10.19 8.57
C TYR A 202 -15.51 9.31 9.04
N ASP A 203 -15.83 8.28 8.28
CA ASP A 203 -16.80 7.27 8.68
C ASP A 203 -16.21 6.27 9.68
N PHE A 204 -14.91 5.97 9.51
CA PHE A 204 -14.14 5.14 10.43
C PHE A 204 -12.65 5.46 10.34
N ILE A 205 -11.94 5.10 11.41
CA ILE A 205 -10.48 5.18 11.46
C ILE A 205 -9.87 3.80 11.72
N SER A 206 -8.59 3.67 11.41
CA SER A 206 -7.86 2.42 11.65
C SER A 206 -6.37 2.64 11.89
N ARG A 207 -5.72 1.63 12.48
CA ARG A 207 -4.27 1.40 12.46
C ARG A 207 -4.00 -0.04 12.09
N PHE A 208 -2.84 -0.32 11.51
CA PHE A 208 -2.47 -1.68 11.11
C PHE A 208 -1.08 -2.05 11.60
N PHE A 209 -1.01 -3.16 12.34
CA PHE A 209 0.22 -3.68 12.89
C PHE A 209 0.57 -5.03 12.27
N SER A 210 1.81 -5.17 11.85
CA SER A 210 2.33 -6.38 11.19
C SER A 210 3.70 -6.72 11.77
N PRO A 211 3.76 -7.43 12.89
CA PRO A 211 5.03 -7.79 13.53
C PRO A 211 5.88 -8.68 12.61
N GLY A 212 7.20 -8.58 12.76
CA GLY A 212 8.16 -9.40 12.01
C GLY A 212 8.47 -8.90 10.61
N VAL A 213 8.05 -7.67 10.26
CA VAL A 213 8.47 -6.96 9.05
C VAL A 213 9.27 -5.70 9.41
N ALA A 214 9.96 -5.12 8.42
CA ALA A 214 10.84 -3.98 8.64
C ALA A 214 10.11 -2.74 9.23
N VAL A 215 8.83 -2.58 8.92
CA VAL A 215 7.97 -1.50 9.43
C VAL A 215 6.79 -2.14 10.18
N PRO A 216 6.89 -2.29 11.52
CA PRO A 216 5.90 -3.02 12.31
C PRO A 216 4.50 -2.39 12.32
N GLU A 217 4.38 -1.07 12.17
CA GLU A 217 3.12 -0.38 11.92
C GLU A 217 3.13 0.14 10.48
N ASP A 218 2.24 -0.43 9.64
CA ASP A 218 2.10 -0.01 8.24
C ASP A 218 1.32 1.32 8.17
N PRO A 219 1.88 2.38 7.56
CA PRO A 219 1.27 3.72 7.58
C PRO A 219 -0.12 3.80 6.96
N VAL A 220 -0.35 3.16 5.80
CA VAL A 220 -1.67 3.01 5.15
C VAL A 220 -1.72 1.68 4.42
N THR A 221 -2.68 0.85 4.80
CA THR A 221 -2.71 -0.57 4.42
C THR A 221 -3.88 -0.89 3.52
N GLY A 222 -3.62 -1.03 2.23
CA GLY A 222 -4.66 -1.43 1.27
C GLY A 222 -5.30 -2.77 1.60
N SER A 223 -4.51 -3.79 1.97
CA SER A 223 -5.02 -5.11 2.32
C SER A 223 -5.92 -5.12 3.56
N ALA A 224 -5.68 -4.24 4.54
CA ALA A 224 -6.58 -4.06 5.69
C ALA A 224 -7.94 -3.53 5.25
N HIS A 225 -7.95 -2.55 4.33
CA HIS A 225 -9.18 -1.96 3.83
C HIS A 225 -10.04 -2.94 3.00
N THR A 226 -9.44 -4.00 2.44
CA THR A 226 -10.27 -5.08 1.83
C THR A 226 -11.15 -5.80 2.84
N MET A 227 -10.80 -5.78 4.13
CA MET A 227 -11.57 -6.32 5.25
C MET A 227 -12.45 -5.26 5.91
N LEU A 228 -11.92 -4.05 6.10
CA LEU A 228 -12.59 -2.97 6.83
C LEU A 228 -13.78 -2.40 6.03
N ILE A 229 -13.66 -2.27 4.71
CA ILE A 229 -14.73 -1.73 3.87
C ILE A 229 -16.01 -2.59 3.94
N PRO A 230 -15.98 -3.92 3.75
CA PRO A 230 -17.19 -4.74 3.91
C PRO A 230 -17.76 -4.66 5.32
N TYR A 231 -16.91 -4.70 6.34
CA TYR A 231 -17.33 -4.61 7.74
C TYR A 231 -18.08 -3.30 8.04
N TRP A 232 -17.44 -2.16 7.74
CA TRP A 232 -18.03 -0.85 8.03
C TRP A 232 -19.21 -0.51 7.12
N SER A 233 -19.23 -1.01 5.88
CA SER A 233 -20.37 -0.87 4.97
C SER A 233 -21.63 -1.50 5.57
N GLU A 234 -21.53 -2.71 6.13
CA GLU A 234 -22.62 -3.39 6.83
C GLU A 234 -23.06 -2.62 8.07
N ARG A 235 -22.10 -2.17 8.90
CA ARG A 235 -22.38 -1.51 10.19
C ARG A 235 -22.99 -0.12 10.02
N LEU A 236 -22.58 0.62 8.99
CA LEU A 236 -23.03 1.99 8.75
C LEU A 236 -24.22 2.06 7.77
N GLY A 237 -24.56 0.95 7.08
CA GLY A 237 -25.58 0.94 6.02
C GLY A 237 -25.18 1.80 4.82
N LYS A 238 -23.88 1.95 4.54
CA LYS A 238 -23.32 2.74 3.44
C LYS A 238 -22.42 1.90 2.57
N THR A 239 -22.42 2.15 1.25
CA THR A 239 -21.46 1.55 0.32
C THR A 239 -20.29 2.47 0.00
N GLN A 240 -20.44 3.77 0.23
CA GLN A 240 -19.39 4.76 0.05
C GLN A 240 -19.06 5.38 1.40
N MET A 241 -17.78 5.41 1.73
CA MET A 241 -17.27 5.88 3.01
C MET A 241 -15.96 6.64 2.81
N PHE A 242 -15.63 7.48 3.77
CA PHE A 242 -14.34 8.14 3.84
C PHE A 242 -13.64 7.71 5.13
N ALA A 243 -12.44 7.18 5.01
CA ALA A 243 -11.69 6.60 6.13
C ALA A 243 -10.31 7.24 6.26
N ARG A 244 -9.76 7.16 7.47
CA ARG A 244 -8.37 7.52 7.73
C ARG A 244 -7.64 6.41 8.48
N GLN A 245 -6.46 6.05 8.01
CA GLN A 245 -5.54 5.27 8.83
C GLN A 245 -4.71 6.25 9.65
N VAL A 246 -4.85 6.16 11.00
CA VAL A 246 -4.31 7.15 11.95
C VAL A 246 -2.95 6.70 12.52
N SER A 247 -2.08 6.19 11.66
CA SER A 247 -0.66 6.00 11.97
C SER A 247 0.04 7.36 12.18
N ALA A 248 1.30 7.35 12.61
CA ALA A 248 2.06 8.59 12.79
C ALA A 248 2.15 9.44 11.50
N ARG A 249 2.13 8.81 10.31
CA ARG A 249 2.10 9.52 9.01
C ARG A 249 0.68 9.87 8.59
N GLY A 250 -0.27 9.03 8.94
CA GLY A 250 -1.67 9.15 8.54
C GLY A 250 -1.89 9.00 7.04
N GLY A 251 -3.13 8.70 6.64
CA GLY A 251 -3.51 8.71 5.23
C GLY A 251 -4.99 8.49 5.02
N ASP A 252 -5.50 9.10 3.96
CA ASP A 252 -6.92 9.19 3.65
C ASP A 252 -7.30 8.19 2.56
N VAL A 253 -8.41 7.50 2.78
CA VAL A 253 -8.89 6.45 1.88
C VAL A 253 -10.37 6.68 1.57
N ARG A 254 -10.69 6.96 0.31
CA ARG A 254 -12.06 6.84 -0.18
C ARG A 254 -12.39 5.37 -0.37
N CYS A 255 -13.45 4.92 0.25
CA CYS A 255 -13.84 3.51 0.32
C CYS A 255 -15.16 3.30 -0.40
N GLU A 256 -15.23 2.29 -1.27
CA GLU A 256 -16.49 1.87 -1.90
C GLU A 256 -16.61 0.35 -1.86
N LEU A 257 -17.74 -0.17 -1.38
CA LEU A 257 -18.11 -1.57 -1.53
C LEU A 257 -19.02 -1.72 -2.75
N LYS A 258 -18.61 -2.57 -3.72
CA LYS A 258 -19.36 -2.84 -4.95
C LYS A 258 -19.48 -4.34 -5.18
N GLY A 259 -20.56 -4.94 -4.67
CA GLY A 259 -20.74 -6.39 -4.70
C GLY A 259 -19.63 -7.09 -3.89
N ASP A 260 -18.88 -7.96 -4.55
CA ASP A 260 -17.73 -8.68 -4.00
C ASP A 260 -16.37 -7.95 -4.17
N ARG A 261 -16.42 -6.68 -4.60
CA ARG A 261 -15.25 -5.84 -4.83
C ARG A 261 -15.20 -4.65 -3.87
N VAL A 262 -14.01 -4.24 -3.54
CA VAL A 262 -13.74 -2.98 -2.83
C VAL A 262 -12.93 -2.04 -3.71
N ARG A 263 -13.30 -0.78 -3.70
CA ARG A 263 -12.53 0.28 -4.33
C ARG A 263 -11.92 1.17 -3.28
N MET A 264 -10.64 1.44 -3.42
CA MET A 264 -9.87 2.25 -2.51
C MET A 264 -9.24 3.40 -3.27
N GLY A 265 -9.74 4.60 -3.02
CA GLY A 265 -9.22 5.84 -3.60
C GLY A 265 -8.22 6.51 -2.67
N GLY A 266 -7.10 6.93 -3.23
CA GLY A 266 -6.09 7.73 -2.53
C GLY A 266 -5.49 8.78 -3.46
N GLN A 267 -4.94 9.83 -2.86
CA GLN A 267 -4.07 10.79 -3.54
C GLN A 267 -2.61 10.34 -3.38
N ALA A 268 -1.68 10.95 -4.09
CA ALA A 268 -0.27 10.70 -3.89
C ALA A 268 0.54 11.98 -4.12
N ALA A 269 1.68 12.09 -3.44
CA ALA A 269 2.59 13.20 -3.55
C ALA A 269 4.00 12.73 -3.90
N LEU A 270 4.59 13.31 -4.93
CA LEU A 270 6.01 13.08 -5.26
C LEU A 270 6.89 13.76 -4.21
N TYR A 271 7.72 12.96 -3.53
CA TYR A 271 8.68 13.48 -2.56
C TYR A 271 10.09 13.67 -3.17
N LEU A 272 10.55 12.68 -3.94
CA LEU A 272 11.89 12.72 -4.53
C LEU A 272 11.89 12.14 -5.94
N LYS A 273 12.65 12.76 -6.81
CA LYS A 273 12.99 12.27 -8.16
C LYS A 273 14.49 12.30 -8.33
N GLY A 274 15.07 11.22 -8.86
CA GLY A 274 16.51 11.10 -9.05
C GLY A 274 16.87 9.98 -10.01
N THR A 275 18.14 9.56 -9.96
CA THR A 275 18.69 8.49 -10.81
C THR A 275 19.49 7.52 -9.94
N VAL A 276 19.24 6.24 -10.12
CA VAL A 276 20.02 5.14 -9.57
C VAL A 276 21.10 4.75 -10.58
N PHE A 277 22.33 4.55 -10.13
CA PHE A 277 23.45 4.12 -10.93
C PHE A 277 23.86 2.69 -10.57
N LEU A 278 23.65 1.74 -11.51
CA LEU A 278 24.08 0.35 -11.37
C LEU A 278 25.38 0.12 -12.15
N ARG A 279 26.37 -0.52 -11.49
CA ARG A 279 27.68 -0.86 -12.06
C ARG A 279 27.91 -2.37 -12.00
#